data_688e553a408712999e0060ae30920bfa
#
_entry.id   688e553a408712999e0060ae30920bfa
#
_cell.length_a   1.000
_cell.length_b   1.000
_cell.length_c   1.000
_cell.angle_alpha   90.00
_cell.angle_beta   90.00
_cell.angle_gamma   90.00
#
_symmetry.space_group_name_H-M   'P 1'
#
loop_
_entity.id
_entity.type
_entity.pdbx_description
1 polymer ?
#
loop_
_entity_poly.entity_id
_entity_poly.type
_entity_poly.pdbx_seq_one_letter_code
_entity_poly.pdbx_strand_id
1 'polypeptide(L)'
;TPLHRKYAEALIFKTLIDVLPAKASVNITACTPQSKDKPIWSIQFQLGNGATVEDARKQSARIQSSVGAKHIYWEWRSADSATVWLCDDPCLDVRDISHWNRRSKQKHLIELALSDSWGVAGVSDPSGRTPDVVSLGALPSNHDVLLARFQIPAGLDVDKPSRNIGKFLTSADYAYGRILPRGEEHGSNLYDMVLAKRSPFPTMVNADWDFARQSKPRMFPLGVDDMGKPVYWSMKDTFHLLISGKSGTGKSSIAQIVVAEALLKGHDIILIDPSKGCIDFTQWAKPLALAFVGLGQMRETEAVIAWLRDEMAQRVKLFSRYGVGSIYDLDKSQLNEEELAHTKPIDIVFDEFNSYLQEAGKTTQNPNRDIQLANDNAAVSATNNSIRRTMSALGKIVVQGRTAGISVILGAQRLTMDDMKPYNANAFFRSLGRILLGMDSTAGIISAQNLREANRLQQSLKGEGGKIPQGRGIFETAQGELLAVQTWWSGGQEKLA
;
A
#
# COMPACT_ATOMS: atom_id res chain seq x y z
N THR A 1 -34.93 -37.87 13.97
CA THR A 1 -35.83 -38.49 14.95
C THR A 1 -35.30 -38.26 16.38
N PRO A 2 -36.13 -38.24 17.43
CA PRO A 2 -35.68 -38.06 18.81
C PRO A 2 -34.62 -39.07 19.26
N LEU A 3 -34.66 -40.27 18.70
CA LEU A 3 -33.71 -41.34 19.01
C LEU A 3 -32.28 -40.99 18.51
N HIS A 4 -32.15 -40.46 17.34
CA HIS A 4 -30.84 -40.02 16.79
C HIS A 4 -30.23 -38.87 17.57
N ARG A 5 -31.06 -37.95 18.05
CA ARG A 5 -30.62 -36.85 18.90
C ARG A 5 -30.01 -37.36 20.20
N LYS A 6 -30.74 -38.20 20.94
CA LYS A 6 -30.24 -38.78 22.21
C LYS A 6 -28.97 -39.61 22.00
N TYR A 7 -28.86 -40.31 20.89
CA TYR A 7 -27.65 -41.06 20.54
C TYR A 7 -26.47 -40.13 20.27
N ALA A 8 -26.66 -39.08 19.49
CA ALA A 8 -25.63 -38.09 19.23
C ALA A 8 -25.18 -37.38 20.52
N GLU A 9 -26.10 -36.94 21.36
CA GLU A 9 -25.81 -36.35 22.67
C GLU A 9 -24.97 -37.28 23.54
N ALA A 10 -25.37 -38.57 23.67
CA ALA A 10 -24.66 -39.56 24.47
C ALA A 10 -23.25 -39.85 23.90
N LEU A 11 -23.11 -39.92 22.59
CA LEU A 11 -21.85 -40.19 21.93
C LEU A 11 -20.85 -39.04 22.15
N ILE A 12 -21.30 -37.80 21.94
CA ILE A 12 -20.50 -36.60 22.17
C ILE A 12 -20.14 -36.46 23.64
N PHE A 13 -21.09 -36.63 24.54
CA PHE A 13 -20.85 -36.59 25.98
C PHE A 13 -19.75 -37.58 26.38
N LYS A 14 -19.90 -38.85 25.97
CA LYS A 14 -18.90 -39.88 26.22
C LYS A 14 -17.54 -39.52 25.67
N THR A 15 -17.51 -39.06 24.40
CA THR A 15 -16.26 -38.70 23.74
C THR A 15 -15.55 -37.53 24.42
N LEU A 16 -16.28 -36.50 24.83
CA LEU A 16 -15.69 -35.36 25.57
C LEU A 16 -15.15 -35.79 26.92
N ILE A 17 -15.87 -36.64 27.65
CA ILE A 17 -15.37 -37.19 28.94
C ILE A 17 -14.10 -38.02 28.72
N ASP A 18 -14.04 -38.82 27.66
CA ASP A 18 -12.87 -39.68 27.37
C ASP A 18 -11.62 -38.92 26.94
N VAL A 19 -11.77 -37.69 26.40
CA VAL A 19 -10.65 -36.91 25.91
C VAL A 19 -10.21 -35.79 26.86
N LEU A 20 -11.01 -35.42 27.82
CA LEU A 20 -10.73 -34.36 28.80
C LEU A 20 -10.03 -34.91 30.06
N PRO A 21 -9.41 -34.04 30.89
CA PRO A 21 -8.80 -34.46 32.16
C PRO A 21 -9.79 -35.26 33.05
N ALA A 22 -9.29 -36.24 33.80
CA ALA A 22 -10.07 -37.23 34.55
C ALA A 22 -11.10 -36.69 35.56
N LYS A 23 -11.05 -35.40 35.89
CA LYS A 23 -12.02 -34.73 36.78
C LYS A 23 -12.98 -33.79 36.05
N ALA A 24 -12.85 -33.66 34.71
CA ALA A 24 -13.70 -32.77 33.93
C ALA A 24 -15.16 -33.17 34.04
N SER A 25 -16.05 -32.19 34.13
CA SER A 25 -17.47 -32.38 33.93
C SER A 25 -17.90 -31.77 32.60
N VAL A 26 -18.82 -32.43 31.93
CA VAL A 26 -19.39 -32.01 30.65
C VAL A 26 -20.90 -31.90 30.78
N ASN A 27 -21.45 -30.76 30.43
CA ASN A 27 -22.90 -30.56 30.39
C ASN A 27 -23.27 -30.14 28.95
N ILE A 28 -23.99 -30.98 28.22
CA ILE A 28 -24.51 -30.65 26.90
C ILE A 28 -25.81 -29.87 27.08
N THR A 29 -25.78 -28.60 26.71
CA THR A 29 -26.92 -27.69 26.87
C THR A 29 -27.86 -27.71 25.67
N ALA A 30 -27.38 -28.05 24.49
CA ALA A 30 -28.19 -28.25 23.30
C ALA A 30 -27.49 -29.19 22.29
N CYS A 31 -28.30 -30.01 21.62
CA CYS A 31 -27.88 -30.84 20.49
C CYS A 31 -28.94 -30.76 19.41
N THR A 32 -28.60 -30.11 18.29
CA THR A 32 -29.60 -29.79 17.25
C THR A 32 -29.09 -30.16 15.87
N PRO A 33 -29.85 -31.00 15.11
CA PRO A 33 -29.57 -31.22 13.71
C PRO A 33 -29.83 -29.93 12.93
N GLN A 34 -28.90 -29.53 12.07
CA GLN A 34 -28.96 -28.27 11.34
C GLN A 34 -29.46 -28.40 9.91
N SER A 35 -29.50 -29.62 9.38
CA SER A 35 -30.03 -29.92 8.06
C SER A 35 -30.92 -31.17 8.13
N LYS A 36 -31.96 -31.23 7.28
CA LYS A 36 -32.78 -32.42 7.11
C LYS A 36 -32.14 -33.44 6.19
N ASP A 37 -31.33 -32.96 5.27
CA ASP A 37 -30.80 -33.73 4.15
C ASP A 37 -29.32 -34.12 4.33
N LYS A 38 -28.60 -33.45 5.23
CA LYS A 38 -27.19 -33.69 5.52
C LYS A 38 -26.94 -33.86 7.01
N PRO A 39 -26.03 -34.76 7.41
CA PRO A 39 -25.68 -34.99 8.82
C PRO A 39 -24.82 -33.84 9.36
N ILE A 40 -25.47 -32.73 9.66
CA ILE A 40 -24.87 -31.56 10.30
C ILE A 40 -25.50 -31.40 11.68
N TRP A 41 -24.66 -31.44 12.72
CA TRP A 41 -25.07 -31.28 14.10
C TRP A 41 -24.38 -30.07 14.73
N SER A 42 -25.11 -29.25 15.46
CA SER A 42 -24.58 -28.29 16.40
C SER A 42 -24.80 -28.78 17.83
N ILE A 43 -23.72 -28.83 18.60
CA ILE A 43 -23.71 -29.27 19.96
C ILE A 43 -23.18 -28.16 20.84
N GLN A 44 -24.02 -27.66 21.74
CA GLN A 44 -23.63 -26.69 22.75
C GLN A 44 -23.30 -27.41 24.03
N PHE A 45 -22.16 -27.08 24.63
CA PHE A 45 -21.77 -27.69 25.89
C PHE A 45 -21.06 -26.70 26.79
N GLN A 46 -21.07 -27.00 28.07
CA GLN A 46 -20.32 -26.32 29.11
C GLN A 46 -19.45 -27.35 29.86
N LEU A 47 -18.23 -26.96 30.11
CA LEU A 47 -17.24 -27.73 30.84
C LEU A 47 -17.12 -27.22 32.27
N GLY A 48 -16.70 -28.10 33.18
CA GLY A 48 -16.47 -27.73 34.55
C GLY A 48 -15.24 -28.45 35.13
N ASN A 49 -14.99 -28.20 36.40
CA ASN A 49 -13.89 -28.80 37.17
C ASN A 49 -12.52 -28.50 36.55
N GLY A 50 -12.34 -27.28 36.05
CA GLY A 50 -11.07 -26.78 35.51
C GLY A 50 -10.74 -27.21 34.08
N ALA A 51 -11.64 -27.92 33.39
CA ALA A 51 -11.52 -28.22 31.99
C ALA A 51 -11.90 -27.01 31.14
N THR A 52 -11.16 -26.76 30.04
CA THR A 52 -11.38 -25.65 29.15
C THR A 52 -11.80 -26.13 27.76
N VAL A 53 -12.43 -25.23 26.99
CA VAL A 53 -12.74 -25.46 25.57
C VAL A 53 -11.48 -25.74 24.78
N GLU A 54 -10.35 -25.11 25.17
CA GLU A 54 -9.05 -25.35 24.55
C GLU A 54 -8.56 -26.78 24.72
N ASP A 55 -8.78 -27.38 25.91
CA ASP A 55 -8.42 -28.79 26.16
C ASP A 55 -9.22 -29.72 25.24
N ALA A 56 -10.52 -29.46 25.10
CA ALA A 56 -11.37 -30.20 24.18
C ALA A 56 -10.95 -29.99 22.71
N ARG A 57 -10.64 -28.78 22.32
CA ARG A 57 -10.21 -28.44 20.95
C ARG A 57 -8.90 -29.11 20.55
N LYS A 58 -7.92 -29.19 21.44
CA LYS A 58 -6.67 -29.92 21.20
C LYS A 58 -6.89 -31.38 20.83
N GLN A 59 -8.03 -31.94 21.24
CA GLN A 59 -8.45 -33.30 20.94
C GLN A 59 -9.39 -33.40 19.73
N SER A 60 -9.52 -32.36 18.91
CA SER A 60 -10.48 -32.32 17.78
C SER A 60 -10.41 -33.56 16.88
N ALA A 61 -9.22 -34.00 16.51
CA ALA A 61 -9.03 -35.17 15.65
C ALA A 61 -9.57 -36.46 16.32
N ARG A 62 -9.39 -36.59 17.63
CA ARG A 62 -9.89 -37.73 18.39
C ARG A 62 -11.40 -37.67 18.51
N ILE A 63 -11.95 -36.49 18.77
CA ILE A 63 -13.41 -36.27 18.82
C ILE A 63 -14.03 -36.61 17.46
N GLN A 64 -13.47 -36.10 16.37
CA GLN A 64 -13.91 -36.39 14.99
C GLN A 64 -13.97 -37.92 14.73
N SER A 65 -12.85 -38.59 15.01
CA SER A 65 -12.77 -40.04 14.82
C SER A 65 -13.80 -40.82 15.65
N SER A 66 -13.99 -40.43 16.90
CA SER A 66 -14.91 -41.13 17.83
C SER A 66 -16.37 -40.94 17.45
N VAL A 67 -16.75 -39.77 16.94
CA VAL A 67 -18.15 -39.49 16.52
C VAL A 67 -18.38 -39.81 15.05
N GLY A 68 -17.33 -40.18 14.29
CA GLY A 68 -17.44 -40.51 12.87
C GLY A 68 -17.66 -39.29 11.96
N ALA A 69 -17.47 -38.07 12.46
CA ALA A 69 -17.59 -36.85 11.63
C ALA A 69 -16.34 -36.59 10.81
N LYS A 70 -16.49 -36.19 9.57
CA LYS A 70 -15.36 -35.82 8.71
C LYS A 70 -14.80 -34.44 9.02
N HIS A 71 -15.64 -33.55 9.52
CA HIS A 71 -15.29 -32.17 9.84
C HIS A 71 -15.82 -31.74 11.19
N ILE A 72 -15.05 -30.93 11.92
CA ILE A 72 -15.39 -30.34 13.20
C ILE A 72 -15.07 -28.86 13.20
N TYR A 73 -16.00 -28.02 13.65
CA TYR A 73 -15.84 -26.58 13.78
C TYR A 73 -16.20 -26.13 15.18
N TRP A 74 -15.49 -25.16 15.71
CA TRP A 74 -15.64 -24.68 17.07
C TRP A 74 -16.09 -23.22 17.06
N GLU A 75 -17.16 -22.95 17.77
CA GLU A 75 -17.61 -21.60 18.05
C GLU A 75 -17.52 -21.39 19.56
N TRP A 76 -16.64 -20.53 19.99
CA TRP A 76 -16.34 -20.30 21.39
C TRP A 76 -17.31 -19.28 21.97
N ARG A 77 -17.76 -19.52 23.19
CA ARG A 77 -18.63 -18.61 23.95
C ARG A 77 -17.95 -18.10 25.19
N SER A 78 -17.19 -18.96 25.88
CA SER A 78 -16.36 -18.65 27.04
C SER A 78 -15.21 -19.66 27.14
N ALA A 79 -14.36 -19.54 28.15
CA ALA A 79 -13.26 -20.49 28.38
C ALA A 79 -13.78 -21.94 28.63
N ASP A 80 -14.98 -22.08 29.13
CA ASP A 80 -15.62 -23.34 29.53
C ASP A 80 -16.83 -23.73 28.67
N SER A 81 -17.24 -22.86 27.69
CA SER A 81 -18.46 -23.08 26.91
C SER A 81 -18.21 -22.85 25.42
N ALA A 82 -18.68 -23.79 24.60
CA ALA A 82 -18.60 -23.70 23.15
C ALA A 82 -19.79 -24.35 22.45
N THR A 83 -19.94 -24.02 21.16
CA THR A 83 -20.74 -24.79 20.21
C THR A 83 -19.79 -25.53 19.28
N VAL A 84 -19.98 -26.83 19.13
CA VAL A 84 -19.25 -27.65 18.14
C VAL A 84 -20.19 -28.01 17.01
N TRP A 85 -19.71 -27.85 15.80
CA TRP A 85 -20.39 -28.24 14.57
C TRP A 85 -19.71 -29.48 14.01
N LEU A 86 -20.48 -30.52 13.81
CA LEU A 86 -20.00 -31.79 13.26
C LEU A 86 -20.70 -32.05 11.93
N CYS A 87 -19.93 -32.41 10.90
CA CYS A 87 -20.48 -32.69 9.58
C CYS A 87 -19.63 -33.65 8.75
N ASP A 88 -20.23 -34.30 7.76
CA ASP A 88 -19.57 -35.26 6.88
C ASP A 88 -18.99 -34.61 5.61
N ASP A 89 -19.60 -33.54 5.14
CA ASP A 89 -19.03 -32.72 4.05
C ASP A 89 -18.26 -31.55 4.60
N PRO A 90 -17.29 -31.00 3.86
CA PRO A 90 -16.63 -29.78 4.29
C PRO A 90 -17.70 -28.71 4.48
N CYS A 91 -18.10 -28.49 5.74
CA CYS A 91 -19.09 -27.47 6.12
C CYS A 91 -18.58 -26.04 5.92
N LEU A 92 -17.48 -25.85 5.25
CA LEU A 92 -17.12 -24.58 4.63
C LEU A 92 -18.21 -24.13 3.66
N ASP A 93 -19.04 -25.04 3.17
CA ASP A 93 -20.31 -24.69 2.59
C ASP A 93 -21.37 -24.48 3.69
N VAL A 94 -21.15 -23.43 4.50
CA VAL A 94 -22.12 -22.94 5.51
C VAL A 94 -23.47 -22.61 4.86
N ARG A 95 -23.60 -22.71 3.54
CA ARG A 95 -24.83 -22.65 2.76
C ARG A 95 -25.83 -23.75 3.16
N ASP A 96 -25.32 -24.83 3.70
CA ASP A 96 -26.16 -25.94 4.15
C ASP A 96 -26.82 -25.74 5.54
N ILE A 97 -26.40 -24.71 6.28
CA ILE A 97 -27.01 -24.35 7.55
C ILE A 97 -28.24 -23.47 7.27
N SER A 98 -29.37 -24.08 7.19
CA SER A 98 -30.62 -23.49 6.66
C SER A 98 -31.12 -22.26 7.42
N HIS A 99 -30.79 -22.11 8.71
CA HIS A 99 -31.21 -20.95 9.53
C HIS A 99 -30.26 -19.76 9.49
N TRP A 100 -29.07 -19.90 8.88
CA TRP A 100 -28.15 -18.79 8.73
C TRP A 100 -28.44 -18.04 7.45
N ASN A 101 -28.61 -16.73 7.57
CA ASN A 101 -28.63 -15.87 6.38
C ASN A 101 -27.23 -15.79 5.74
N ARG A 102 -27.19 -15.34 4.49
CA ARG A 102 -25.93 -15.23 3.73
C ARG A 102 -24.84 -14.48 4.48
N ARG A 103 -25.20 -13.43 5.24
CA ARG A 103 -24.22 -12.58 5.96
C ARG A 103 -23.65 -13.30 7.19
N SER A 104 -24.49 -14.01 7.93
CA SER A 104 -24.04 -14.81 9.09
C SER A 104 -23.08 -15.92 8.66
N LYS A 105 -23.32 -16.53 7.49
CA LYS A 105 -22.43 -17.53 6.89
C LYS A 105 -21.08 -16.95 6.52
N GLN A 106 -21.07 -15.79 5.85
CA GLN A 106 -19.84 -15.09 5.51
C GLN A 106 -19.03 -14.67 6.75
N LYS A 107 -19.72 -14.13 7.76
CA LYS A 107 -19.11 -13.74 9.03
C LYS A 107 -18.37 -14.93 9.65
N HIS A 108 -19.05 -16.07 9.78
CA HIS A 108 -18.49 -17.27 10.38
C HIS A 108 -17.28 -17.82 9.61
N LEU A 109 -17.32 -17.83 8.28
CA LEU A 109 -16.16 -18.22 7.47
C LEU A 109 -14.95 -17.32 7.70
N ILE A 110 -15.17 -16.02 7.84
CA ILE A 110 -14.09 -15.06 8.13
C ILE A 110 -13.51 -15.32 9.53
N GLU A 111 -14.35 -15.59 10.54
CA GLU A 111 -13.92 -15.90 11.91
C GLU A 111 -13.08 -17.18 11.97
N LEU A 112 -13.50 -18.23 11.27
CA LEU A 112 -12.74 -19.48 11.15
C LEU A 112 -11.38 -19.23 10.46
N ALA A 113 -11.39 -18.52 9.34
CA ALA A 113 -10.18 -18.22 8.60
C ALA A 113 -9.20 -17.32 9.38
N LEU A 114 -9.72 -16.37 10.16
CA LEU A 114 -8.92 -15.57 11.09
C LEU A 114 -8.26 -16.47 12.14
N SER A 115 -9.03 -17.37 12.77
CA SER A 115 -8.50 -18.33 13.74
C SER A 115 -7.40 -19.20 13.14
N ASP A 116 -7.61 -19.71 11.92
CA ASP A 116 -6.61 -20.51 11.19
C ASP A 116 -5.35 -19.72 10.87
N SER A 117 -5.46 -18.42 10.61
CA SER A 117 -4.32 -17.56 10.25
C SER A 117 -3.36 -17.30 11.42
N TRP A 118 -3.84 -17.40 12.66
CA TRP A 118 -2.96 -17.37 13.85
C TRP A 118 -2.23 -18.68 14.10
N GLY A 119 -2.56 -19.72 13.34
CA GLY A 119 -1.98 -21.05 13.51
C GLY A 119 -2.77 -21.90 14.48
N VAL A 120 -3.36 -22.94 13.95
CA VAL A 120 -4.41 -23.82 14.48
C VAL A 120 -4.18 -24.36 15.89
N ALA A 121 -3.00 -24.39 16.39
CA ALA A 121 -2.69 -25.18 17.56
C ALA A 121 -2.28 -24.36 18.78
N GLY A 122 -2.82 -23.19 19.02
CA GLY A 122 -2.47 -22.61 20.26
C GLY A 122 -2.43 -21.09 20.40
N VAL A 123 -3.11 -20.38 19.53
CA VAL A 123 -3.31 -18.95 19.73
C VAL A 123 -4.79 -18.73 20.06
N SER A 124 -5.15 -19.16 21.23
CA SER A 124 -6.30 -18.68 21.96
C SER A 124 -5.83 -17.66 22.98
N ASP A 125 -6.60 -16.63 23.22
CA ASP A 125 -6.40 -15.85 24.40
C ASP A 125 -6.55 -16.80 25.64
N PRO A 126 -6.07 -16.40 26.83
CA PRO A 126 -6.22 -17.23 28.03
C PRO A 126 -7.65 -17.59 28.38
N SER A 127 -8.63 -16.86 27.86
CA SER A 127 -10.08 -17.11 28.02
C SER A 127 -10.64 -18.03 26.95
N GLY A 128 -9.86 -18.45 25.97
CA GLY A 128 -10.26 -19.35 24.90
C GLY A 128 -11.11 -18.72 23.81
N ARG A 129 -11.16 -17.39 23.71
CA ARG A 129 -11.96 -16.70 22.69
C ARG A 129 -11.28 -16.68 21.34
N THR A 130 -12.06 -16.84 20.29
CA THR A 130 -11.63 -16.64 18.90
C THR A 130 -11.84 -15.19 18.48
N PRO A 131 -11.19 -14.73 17.39
CA PRO A 131 -11.57 -13.46 16.78
C PRO A 131 -13.05 -13.42 16.46
N ASP A 132 -13.69 -12.29 16.73
CA ASP A 132 -15.11 -12.07 16.45
C ASP A 132 -15.26 -11.00 15.37
N VAL A 133 -16.05 -11.31 14.32
CA VAL A 133 -16.43 -10.32 13.30
C VAL A 133 -17.61 -9.51 13.82
N VAL A 134 -17.34 -8.30 14.27
CA VAL A 134 -18.32 -7.38 14.86
C VAL A 134 -19.30 -6.88 13.78
N SER A 135 -18.79 -6.50 12.63
CA SER A 135 -19.61 -6.05 11.50
C SER A 135 -19.06 -6.50 10.16
N LEU A 136 -19.97 -6.72 9.21
CA LEU A 136 -19.64 -7.08 7.83
C LEU A 136 -20.60 -6.34 6.90
N GLY A 137 -20.08 -5.52 6.01
CA GLY A 137 -20.86 -4.72 5.06
C GLY A 137 -20.20 -4.61 3.69
N ALA A 138 -21.02 -4.52 2.64
CA ALA A 138 -20.52 -4.13 1.34
C ALA A 138 -20.18 -2.63 1.33
N LEU A 139 -19.13 -2.24 0.61
CA LEU A 139 -18.84 -0.82 0.40
C LEU A 139 -19.95 -0.19 -0.46
N PRO A 140 -20.44 1.00 -0.11
CA PRO A 140 -21.44 1.71 -0.94
C PRO A 140 -20.95 2.00 -2.36
N SER A 141 -19.64 2.26 -2.51
CA SER A 141 -18.99 2.57 -3.81
C SER A 141 -18.73 1.32 -4.66
N ASN A 142 -18.63 0.13 -4.05
CA ASN A 142 -18.37 -1.12 -4.75
C ASN A 142 -18.93 -2.31 -3.94
N HIS A 143 -20.07 -2.82 -4.34
CA HIS A 143 -20.76 -3.92 -3.63
C HIS A 143 -20.02 -5.26 -3.68
N ASP A 144 -19.04 -5.43 -4.57
CA ASP A 144 -18.17 -6.62 -4.63
C ASP A 144 -17.07 -6.61 -3.56
N VAL A 145 -16.89 -5.47 -2.91
CA VAL A 145 -15.93 -5.28 -1.82
C VAL A 145 -16.63 -5.27 -0.48
N LEU A 146 -16.16 -6.10 0.44
CA LEU A 146 -16.66 -6.17 1.81
C LEU A 146 -15.68 -5.47 2.76
N LEU A 147 -16.23 -4.74 3.70
CA LEU A 147 -15.51 -4.23 4.87
C LEU A 147 -15.92 -5.08 6.08
N ALA A 148 -14.98 -5.83 6.62
CA ALA A 148 -15.14 -6.63 7.83
C ALA A 148 -14.45 -5.92 8.99
N ARG A 149 -15.20 -5.58 10.04
CA ARG A 149 -14.64 -5.15 11.31
C ARG A 149 -14.58 -6.35 12.24
N PHE A 150 -13.41 -6.64 12.79
CA PHE A 150 -13.21 -7.77 13.68
C PHE A 150 -12.46 -7.37 14.95
N GLN A 151 -12.77 -8.05 16.02
CA GLN A 151 -12.13 -7.91 17.31
C GLN A 151 -11.18 -9.08 17.53
N ILE A 152 -9.96 -8.79 17.92
CA ILE A 152 -9.00 -9.81 18.34
C ILE A 152 -8.99 -9.95 19.86
N PRO A 153 -8.75 -11.16 20.39
CA PRO A 153 -8.58 -11.38 21.81
C PRO A 153 -7.44 -10.55 22.40
N ALA A 154 -7.58 -10.13 23.65
CA ALA A 154 -6.55 -9.36 24.35
C ALA A 154 -5.22 -10.14 24.41
N GLY A 155 -4.12 -9.43 24.17
CA GLY A 155 -2.77 -10.03 24.16
C GLY A 155 -2.32 -10.60 22.83
N LEU A 156 -3.18 -10.62 21.81
CA LEU A 156 -2.81 -10.95 20.43
C LEU A 156 -2.56 -9.68 19.61
N ASP A 157 -1.70 -9.79 18.61
CA ASP A 157 -1.45 -8.74 17.64
C ASP A 157 -2.02 -9.09 16.25
N VAL A 158 -2.21 -8.07 15.43
CA VAL A 158 -2.69 -8.22 14.05
C VAL A 158 -1.56 -8.60 13.07
N ASP A 159 -0.34 -8.61 13.53
CA ASP A 159 0.84 -8.85 12.69
C ASP A 159 0.87 -10.28 12.13
N LYS A 160 0.43 -11.25 12.91
CA LYS A 160 0.43 -12.65 12.52
C LYS A 160 -0.58 -12.96 11.40
N PRO A 161 -1.88 -12.59 11.50
CA PRO A 161 -2.82 -12.68 10.38
C PRO A 161 -2.38 -11.88 9.16
N SER A 162 -1.82 -10.70 9.35
CA SER A 162 -1.29 -9.90 8.24
C SER A 162 -0.16 -10.59 7.49
N ARG A 163 0.77 -11.25 8.19
CA ARG A 163 1.84 -12.06 7.55
C ARG A 163 1.31 -13.29 6.84
N ASN A 164 0.23 -13.87 7.35
CA ASN A 164 -0.40 -15.08 6.84
C ASN A 164 -1.63 -14.80 5.97
N ILE A 165 -1.75 -13.58 5.44
CA ILE A 165 -2.95 -13.14 4.70
C ILE A 165 -3.31 -14.10 3.57
N GLY A 166 -2.34 -14.67 2.87
CA GLY A 166 -2.59 -15.64 1.81
C GLY A 166 -3.29 -16.90 2.31
N LYS A 167 -2.89 -17.42 3.48
CA LYS A 167 -3.55 -18.58 4.10
C LYS A 167 -4.98 -18.23 4.52
N PHE A 168 -5.16 -17.06 5.15
CA PHE A 168 -6.47 -16.54 5.49
C PHE A 168 -7.40 -16.45 4.27
N LEU A 169 -6.91 -15.85 3.17
CA LEU A 169 -7.70 -15.67 1.96
C LEU A 169 -8.14 -17.00 1.36
N THR A 170 -7.24 -17.99 1.34
CA THR A 170 -7.57 -19.35 0.87
C THR A 170 -8.65 -19.99 1.75
N SER A 171 -8.53 -19.89 3.07
CA SER A 171 -9.51 -20.48 4.01
C SER A 171 -10.85 -19.75 3.96
N ALA A 172 -10.87 -18.43 3.77
CA ALA A 172 -12.09 -17.63 3.70
C ALA A 172 -12.72 -17.58 2.30
N ASP A 173 -12.08 -18.20 1.29
CA ASP A 173 -12.49 -18.17 -0.12
C ASP A 173 -12.60 -16.75 -0.68
N TYR A 174 -11.57 -15.94 -0.46
CA TYR A 174 -11.39 -14.62 -1.08
C TYR A 174 -10.10 -14.56 -1.90
N ALA A 175 -10.13 -13.80 -2.99
CA ALA A 175 -8.93 -13.57 -3.81
C ALA A 175 -8.13 -12.34 -3.35
N TYR A 176 -8.78 -11.41 -2.66
CA TYR A 176 -8.19 -10.18 -2.17
C TYR A 176 -8.53 -9.95 -0.70
N GLY A 177 -7.55 -9.48 0.07
CA GLY A 177 -7.76 -9.03 1.45
C GLY A 177 -6.61 -8.17 1.94
N ARG A 178 -6.97 -7.13 2.69
CA ARG A 178 -6.03 -6.21 3.32
C ARG A 178 -6.56 -5.75 4.67
N ILE A 179 -5.76 -5.93 5.71
CA ILE A 179 -6.05 -5.34 7.02
C ILE A 179 -5.68 -3.87 6.95
N LEU A 180 -6.62 -3.00 7.32
CA LEU A 180 -6.42 -1.55 7.29
C LEU A 180 -5.56 -1.10 8.48
N PRO A 181 -4.79 -0.01 8.32
CA PRO A 181 -4.17 0.66 9.45
C PRO A 181 -5.23 1.02 10.49
N ARG A 182 -4.86 0.90 11.75
CA ARG A 182 -5.77 1.18 12.85
C ARG A 182 -6.06 2.69 12.91
N GLY A 183 -7.36 3.04 12.86
CA GLY A 183 -7.82 4.42 13.08
C GLY A 183 -7.85 4.78 14.57
N GLU A 184 -7.78 6.07 14.88
CA GLU A 184 -7.88 6.58 16.26
C GLU A 184 -9.23 6.25 16.93
N GLU A 185 -10.26 6.01 16.11
CA GLU A 185 -11.62 5.68 16.56
C GLU A 185 -11.77 4.25 17.08
N HIS A 186 -10.75 3.40 16.86
CA HIS A 186 -10.83 1.98 17.19
C HIS A 186 -10.28 1.71 18.60
N GLY A 187 -11.03 0.96 19.40
CA GLY A 187 -10.52 0.37 20.63
C GLY A 187 -9.25 -0.46 20.40
N SER A 188 -8.54 -0.83 21.46
CA SER A 188 -7.20 -1.44 21.38
C SER A 188 -7.12 -2.75 20.60
N ASN A 189 -8.22 -3.41 20.32
CA ASN A 189 -8.31 -4.74 19.73
C ASN A 189 -9.28 -4.82 18.52
N LEU A 190 -9.77 -3.68 18.00
CA LEU A 190 -10.63 -3.63 16.82
C LEU A 190 -9.80 -3.30 15.58
N TYR A 191 -10.06 -4.00 14.47
CA TYR A 191 -9.40 -3.84 13.18
C TYR A 191 -10.42 -3.94 12.05
N ASP A 192 -10.15 -3.23 10.97
CA ASP A 192 -10.92 -3.32 9.73
C ASP A 192 -10.13 -4.08 8.67
N MET A 193 -10.83 -4.88 7.86
CA MET A 193 -10.27 -5.63 6.74
C MET A 193 -11.12 -5.44 5.50
N VAL A 194 -10.48 -5.10 4.40
CA VAL A 194 -11.10 -5.12 3.06
C VAL A 194 -10.99 -6.52 2.49
N LEU A 195 -12.09 -7.05 1.97
CA LEU A 195 -12.17 -8.38 1.37
C LEU A 195 -12.89 -8.32 0.02
N ALA A 196 -12.40 -9.04 -0.98
CA ALA A 196 -13.09 -9.16 -2.26
C ALA A 196 -12.83 -10.51 -2.94
N LYS A 197 -13.80 -10.99 -3.71
CA LYS A 197 -13.70 -12.22 -4.51
C LYS A 197 -12.79 -12.05 -5.74
N ARG A 198 -12.55 -10.81 -6.15
CA ARG A 198 -11.64 -10.41 -7.24
C ARG A 198 -10.82 -9.22 -6.76
N SER A 199 -9.76 -8.88 -7.48
CA SER A 199 -9.05 -7.63 -7.20
C SER A 199 -10.02 -6.45 -7.25
N PRO A 200 -10.14 -5.63 -6.18
CA PRO A 200 -11.10 -4.51 -6.14
C PRO A 200 -10.64 -3.32 -6.96
N PHE A 201 -9.37 -3.30 -7.35
CA PHE A 201 -8.85 -2.24 -8.20
C PHE A 201 -9.41 -2.36 -9.62
N PRO A 202 -9.84 -1.26 -10.23
CA PRO A 202 -10.15 -1.23 -11.65
C PRO A 202 -8.89 -1.58 -12.47
N THR A 203 -9.07 -2.15 -13.65
CA THR A 203 -7.95 -2.48 -14.55
C THR A 203 -7.31 -1.24 -15.15
N MET A 204 -8.11 -0.19 -15.32
CA MET A 204 -7.70 1.12 -15.83
C MET A 204 -8.62 2.21 -15.26
N VAL A 205 -8.05 3.36 -14.92
CA VAL A 205 -8.81 4.54 -14.47
C VAL A 205 -8.36 5.71 -15.32
N ASN A 206 -9.27 6.26 -16.11
CA ASN A 206 -8.99 7.48 -16.85
C ASN A 206 -8.87 8.68 -15.89
N ALA A 207 -8.00 9.62 -16.22
CA ALA A 207 -7.91 10.88 -15.49
C ALA A 207 -9.24 11.65 -15.54
N ASP A 208 -9.68 12.11 -14.39
CA ASP A 208 -10.82 13.00 -14.24
C ASP A 208 -10.29 14.44 -14.08
N TRP A 209 -10.23 15.14 -15.22
CA TRP A 209 -9.65 16.49 -15.27
C TRP A 209 -10.55 17.55 -14.59
N ASP A 210 -11.86 17.32 -14.52
CA ASP A 210 -12.77 18.23 -13.82
C ASP A 210 -12.59 18.08 -12.30
N PHE A 211 -12.43 16.84 -11.84
CA PHE A 211 -12.08 16.57 -10.46
C PHE A 211 -10.69 17.14 -10.11
N ALA A 212 -9.70 17.01 -11.01
CA ALA A 212 -8.37 17.58 -10.82
C ALA A 212 -8.39 19.10 -10.67
N ARG A 213 -9.16 19.81 -11.54
CA ARG A 213 -9.34 21.28 -11.46
C ARG A 213 -9.99 21.73 -10.15
N GLN A 214 -10.95 20.95 -9.63
CA GLN A 214 -11.66 21.28 -8.39
C GLN A 214 -10.87 20.90 -7.14
N SER A 215 -9.81 20.11 -7.26
CA SER A 215 -8.97 19.74 -6.14
C SER A 215 -8.21 20.95 -5.59
N LYS A 216 -7.86 20.92 -4.29
CA LYS A 216 -7.13 22.02 -3.64
C LYS A 216 -5.79 22.29 -4.36
N PRO A 217 -5.27 23.53 -4.36
CA PRO A 217 -4.07 23.91 -5.14
C PRO A 217 -2.84 23.03 -4.94
N ARG A 218 -2.65 22.44 -3.75
CA ARG A 218 -1.51 21.56 -3.42
C ARG A 218 -1.88 20.09 -3.26
N MET A 219 -3.02 19.68 -3.79
CA MET A 219 -3.51 18.30 -3.79
C MET A 219 -3.59 17.80 -5.22
N PHE A 220 -2.81 16.78 -5.54
CA PHE A 220 -2.72 16.19 -6.88
C PHE A 220 -3.34 14.79 -6.84
N PRO A 221 -4.53 14.58 -7.41
CA PRO A 221 -5.11 13.25 -7.48
C PRO A 221 -4.30 12.36 -8.42
N LEU A 222 -3.84 11.23 -7.89
CA LEU A 222 -2.97 10.28 -8.59
C LEU A 222 -3.72 9.09 -9.17
N GLY A 223 -4.87 8.75 -8.60
CA GLY A 223 -5.62 7.54 -8.90
C GLY A 223 -6.59 7.18 -7.80
N VAL A 224 -6.89 5.89 -7.65
CA VAL A 224 -7.80 5.36 -6.64
C VAL A 224 -7.18 4.22 -5.85
N ASP A 225 -7.61 4.05 -4.59
CA ASP A 225 -7.26 2.92 -3.75
C ASP A 225 -8.15 1.68 -4.02
N ASP A 226 -7.98 0.64 -3.21
CA ASP A 226 -8.76 -0.60 -3.26
C ASP A 226 -10.23 -0.45 -2.82
N MET A 227 -10.59 0.69 -2.27
CA MET A 227 -11.98 1.04 -1.92
C MET A 227 -12.61 2.00 -2.93
N GLY A 228 -11.89 2.34 -4.01
CA GLY A 228 -12.32 3.33 -4.99
C GLY A 228 -12.20 4.78 -4.52
N LYS A 229 -11.52 5.04 -3.41
CA LYS A 229 -11.29 6.39 -2.91
C LYS A 229 -10.14 7.06 -3.65
N PRO A 230 -10.21 8.37 -3.93
CA PRO A 230 -9.11 9.09 -4.55
C PRO A 230 -7.85 9.06 -3.66
N VAL A 231 -6.72 8.75 -4.29
CA VAL A 231 -5.39 8.85 -3.69
C VAL A 231 -4.74 10.13 -4.18
N TYR A 232 -4.22 10.94 -3.25
CA TYR A 232 -3.63 12.24 -3.56
C TYR A 232 -2.15 12.28 -3.21
N TRP A 233 -1.36 12.91 -4.06
CA TRP A 233 -0.11 13.49 -3.64
C TRP A 233 -0.39 14.86 -3.04
N SER A 234 -0.19 14.99 -1.74
CA SER A 234 -0.33 16.25 -1.01
C SER A 234 1.04 16.93 -0.90
N MET A 235 1.25 18.01 -1.63
CA MET A 235 2.48 18.81 -1.50
C MET A 235 2.60 19.49 -0.14
N LYS A 236 1.52 19.54 0.65
CA LYS A 236 1.57 20.03 2.02
C LYS A 236 2.30 19.04 2.93
N ASP A 237 2.10 17.75 2.70
CA ASP A 237 2.64 16.69 3.54
C ASP A 237 3.93 16.12 2.95
N THR A 238 3.94 15.91 1.64
CA THR A 238 5.04 15.30 0.88
C THR A 238 5.38 16.19 -0.32
N PHE A 239 6.39 17.04 -0.18
CA PHE A 239 6.59 18.12 -1.15
C PHE A 239 7.24 17.70 -2.45
N HIS A 240 8.11 16.70 -2.44
CA HIS A 240 8.79 16.14 -3.61
C HIS A 240 8.33 14.72 -3.89
N LEU A 241 8.49 14.24 -5.12
CA LEU A 241 7.96 12.95 -5.54
C LEU A 241 9.00 12.14 -6.32
N LEU A 242 9.12 10.85 -6.01
CA LEU A 242 9.83 9.87 -6.82
C LEU A 242 8.81 8.93 -7.46
N ILE A 243 8.84 8.82 -8.79
CA ILE A 243 8.05 7.88 -9.57
C ILE A 243 8.99 6.78 -10.05
N SER A 244 8.86 5.57 -9.53
CA SER A 244 9.75 4.45 -9.83
C SER A 244 8.98 3.24 -10.37
N GLY A 245 9.61 2.52 -11.28
CA GLY A 245 9.06 1.29 -11.87
C GLY A 245 9.75 0.92 -13.17
N LYS A 246 9.69 -0.36 -13.55
CA LYS A 246 10.25 -0.85 -14.82
C LYS A 246 9.57 -0.21 -16.04
N SER A 247 10.16 -0.40 -17.21
CA SER A 247 9.50 -0.02 -18.46
C SER A 247 8.14 -0.71 -18.59
N GLY A 248 7.14 0.03 -19.09
CA GLY A 248 5.78 -0.47 -19.28
C GLY A 248 4.91 -0.54 -18.00
N THR A 249 5.40 -0.08 -16.85
CA THR A 249 4.61 -0.10 -15.60
C THR A 249 3.68 1.09 -15.42
N GLY A 250 3.76 2.13 -16.27
CA GLY A 250 2.91 3.32 -16.22
C GLY A 250 3.60 4.58 -15.67
N LYS A 251 4.93 4.58 -15.52
CA LYS A 251 5.69 5.77 -15.05
C LYS A 251 5.40 7.03 -15.85
N SER A 252 5.53 6.95 -17.19
CA SER A 252 5.28 8.10 -18.06
C SER A 252 3.84 8.60 -17.94
N SER A 253 2.87 7.71 -17.80
CA SER A 253 1.47 8.12 -17.65
C SER A 253 1.23 8.93 -16.37
N ILE A 254 1.75 8.47 -15.22
CA ILE A 254 1.57 9.22 -13.98
C ILE A 254 2.41 10.51 -13.97
N ALA A 255 3.59 10.53 -14.58
CA ALA A 255 4.38 11.75 -14.74
C ALA A 255 3.63 12.77 -15.61
N GLN A 256 3.00 12.33 -16.70
CA GLN A 256 2.15 13.18 -17.53
C GLN A 256 0.96 13.77 -16.76
N ILE A 257 0.32 12.97 -15.90
CA ILE A 257 -0.77 13.43 -15.04
C ILE A 257 -0.31 14.53 -14.09
N VAL A 258 0.81 14.30 -13.39
CA VAL A 258 1.38 15.28 -12.47
C VAL A 258 1.71 16.60 -13.18
N VAL A 259 2.32 16.53 -14.38
CA VAL A 259 2.63 17.72 -15.18
C VAL A 259 1.36 18.44 -15.62
N ALA A 260 0.38 17.71 -16.14
CA ALA A 260 -0.89 18.33 -16.60
C ALA A 260 -1.63 19.00 -15.44
N GLU A 261 -1.68 18.37 -14.27
CA GLU A 261 -2.29 18.96 -13.08
C GLU A 261 -1.53 20.19 -12.57
N ALA A 262 -0.22 20.16 -12.60
CA ALA A 262 0.60 21.31 -12.23
C ALA A 262 0.33 22.51 -13.13
N LEU A 263 0.26 22.30 -14.45
CA LEU A 263 -0.14 23.33 -15.41
C LEU A 263 -1.55 23.84 -15.15
N LEU A 264 -2.53 22.94 -14.89
CA LEU A 264 -3.92 23.33 -14.55
C LEU A 264 -3.99 24.15 -13.26
N LYS A 265 -3.06 23.99 -12.33
CA LYS A 265 -2.95 24.75 -11.07
C LYS A 265 -2.09 26.00 -11.19
N GLY A 266 -1.61 26.32 -12.41
CA GLY A 266 -0.83 27.53 -12.69
C GLY A 266 0.62 27.47 -12.23
N HIS A 267 1.19 26.27 -12.04
CA HIS A 267 2.60 26.09 -11.76
C HIS A 267 3.44 26.25 -13.03
N ASP A 268 4.65 26.75 -12.89
CA ASP A 268 5.65 26.71 -13.95
C ASP A 268 6.33 25.32 -13.94
N ILE A 269 6.58 24.78 -15.14
CA ILE A 269 7.13 23.43 -15.32
C ILE A 269 8.51 23.50 -15.94
N ILE A 270 9.44 22.72 -15.39
CA ILE A 270 10.76 22.48 -15.97
C ILE A 270 10.88 20.99 -16.28
N LEU A 271 11.16 20.67 -17.54
CA LEU A 271 11.29 19.31 -18.03
C LEU A 271 12.75 19.00 -18.32
N ILE A 272 13.29 17.96 -17.69
CA ILE A 272 14.69 17.54 -17.83
C ILE A 272 14.76 16.05 -18.11
N ASP A 273 15.34 15.67 -19.23
CA ASP A 273 15.70 14.29 -19.56
C ASP A 273 16.84 14.25 -20.59
N PRO A 274 18.09 14.36 -20.16
CA PRO A 274 19.23 14.32 -21.07
C PRO A 274 19.51 12.92 -21.64
N SER A 275 18.81 11.90 -21.16
CA SER A 275 18.98 10.51 -21.60
C SER A 275 18.09 10.14 -22.79
N LYS A 276 16.81 10.57 -22.77
CA LYS A 276 15.80 10.24 -23.80
C LYS A 276 15.15 11.47 -24.43
N GLY A 277 15.41 12.66 -23.92
CA GLY A 277 14.95 13.91 -24.49
C GLY A 277 13.50 14.27 -24.18
N CYS A 278 12.97 13.87 -23.03
CA CYS A 278 11.60 14.16 -22.60
C CYS A 278 10.53 13.78 -23.64
N ILE A 279 10.70 12.66 -24.34
CA ILE A 279 9.85 12.28 -25.48
C ILE A 279 8.36 12.24 -25.14
N ASP A 280 8.03 11.89 -23.90
CA ASP A 280 6.67 11.78 -23.41
C ASP A 280 5.96 13.15 -23.20
N PHE A 281 6.70 14.26 -23.34
CA PHE A 281 6.23 15.63 -23.06
C PHE A 281 6.40 16.58 -24.26
N THR A 282 7.03 16.14 -25.34
CA THR A 282 7.44 17.03 -26.46
C THR A 282 6.25 17.61 -27.21
N GLN A 283 5.16 16.88 -27.35
CA GLN A 283 4.02 17.31 -28.17
C GLN A 283 3.10 18.32 -27.46
N TRP A 284 2.99 18.24 -26.15
CA TRP A 284 1.99 19.00 -25.41
C TRP A 284 2.56 19.88 -24.28
N ALA A 285 3.51 19.41 -23.49
CA ALA A 285 4.01 20.14 -22.33
C ALA A 285 5.21 21.05 -22.67
N LYS A 286 6.05 20.69 -23.66
CA LYS A 286 7.21 21.46 -24.06
C LYS A 286 6.91 22.93 -24.41
N PRO A 287 5.85 23.25 -25.16
CA PRO A 287 5.52 24.65 -25.47
C PRO A 287 5.11 25.50 -24.27
N LEU A 288 4.70 24.84 -23.17
CA LEU A 288 4.22 25.44 -21.92
C LEU A 288 5.30 25.45 -20.83
N ALA A 289 6.42 24.76 -21.04
CA ALA A 289 7.46 24.63 -20.05
C ALA A 289 8.31 25.92 -19.94
N LEU A 290 8.63 26.32 -18.73
CA LEU A 290 9.56 27.42 -18.43
C LEU A 290 10.96 27.09 -18.94
N ALA A 291 11.38 25.81 -18.82
CA ALA A 291 12.59 25.31 -19.42
C ALA A 291 12.42 23.85 -19.88
N PHE A 292 13.12 23.51 -20.96
CA PHE A 292 13.12 22.17 -21.54
C PHE A 292 14.57 21.75 -21.83
N VAL A 293 15.02 20.70 -21.18
CA VAL A 293 16.38 20.15 -21.34
C VAL A 293 16.28 18.75 -21.93
N GLY A 294 16.68 18.61 -23.17
CA GLY A 294 16.54 17.41 -23.96
C GLY A 294 17.79 16.54 -24.02
N LEU A 295 17.82 15.67 -25.02
CA LEU A 295 18.85 14.66 -25.23
C LEU A 295 20.26 15.26 -25.28
N GLY A 296 21.20 14.73 -24.51
CA GLY A 296 22.60 15.08 -24.49
C GLY A 296 22.94 16.42 -23.82
N GLN A 297 21.95 17.16 -23.33
CA GLN A 297 22.10 18.50 -22.76
C GLN A 297 22.52 18.48 -21.28
N MET A 298 23.70 17.91 -20.99
CA MET A 298 24.22 17.78 -19.63
C MET A 298 24.61 19.13 -18.99
N ARG A 299 25.17 20.05 -19.77
CA ARG A 299 25.55 21.39 -19.30
C ARG A 299 24.34 22.27 -19.04
N GLU A 300 23.33 22.16 -19.87
CA GLU A 300 22.05 22.83 -19.72
C GLU A 300 21.32 22.33 -18.49
N THR A 301 21.39 21.03 -18.20
CA THR A 301 20.88 20.46 -16.94
C THR A 301 21.53 21.12 -15.73
N GLU A 302 22.86 21.19 -15.72
CA GLU A 302 23.63 21.87 -14.65
C GLU A 302 23.22 23.35 -14.53
N ALA A 303 23.14 24.06 -15.64
CA ALA A 303 22.78 25.48 -15.65
C ALA A 303 21.37 25.75 -15.10
N VAL A 304 20.36 24.94 -15.52
CA VAL A 304 18.97 25.06 -15.05
C VAL A 304 18.87 24.77 -13.56
N ILE A 305 19.51 23.72 -13.06
CA ILE A 305 19.47 23.37 -11.63
C ILE A 305 20.24 24.41 -10.79
N ALA A 306 21.32 24.97 -11.30
CA ALA A 306 22.02 26.08 -10.64
C ALA A 306 21.17 27.35 -10.59
N TRP A 307 20.49 27.71 -11.68
CA TRP A 307 19.53 28.82 -11.71
C TRP A 307 18.40 28.64 -10.69
N LEU A 308 17.82 27.43 -10.60
CA LEU A 308 16.76 27.14 -9.62
C LEU A 308 17.23 27.30 -8.16
N ARG A 309 18.46 26.92 -7.86
CA ARG A 309 19.05 27.16 -6.55
C ARG A 309 19.13 28.66 -6.24
N ASP A 310 19.52 29.47 -7.23
CA ASP A 310 19.65 30.91 -7.08
C ASP A 310 18.25 31.58 -7.00
N GLU A 311 17.27 31.12 -7.80
CA GLU A 311 15.86 31.50 -7.69
C GLU A 311 15.29 31.18 -6.29
N MET A 312 15.57 30.01 -5.75
CA MET A 312 15.19 29.66 -4.38
C MET A 312 15.74 30.68 -3.37
N ALA A 313 16.99 31.10 -3.54
CA ALA A 313 17.57 32.10 -2.65
C ALA A 313 16.93 33.50 -2.79
N GLN A 314 16.53 33.89 -4.01
CA GLN A 314 15.77 35.13 -4.22
C GLN A 314 14.39 35.07 -3.57
N ARG A 315 13.67 33.96 -3.70
CA ARG A 315 12.38 33.75 -3.04
C ARG A 315 12.49 33.83 -1.51
N VAL A 316 13.55 33.24 -0.92
CA VAL A 316 13.81 33.35 0.52
C VAL A 316 14.01 34.80 0.94
N LYS A 317 14.74 35.60 0.16
CA LYS A 317 14.89 37.06 0.45
C LYS A 317 13.55 37.79 0.35
N LEU A 318 12.72 37.41 -0.64
CA LEU A 318 11.39 38.02 -0.84
C LEU A 318 10.50 37.82 0.39
N PHE A 319 10.26 36.56 0.79
CA PHE A 319 9.39 36.36 1.96
C PHE A 319 10.00 36.78 3.27
N SER A 320 11.34 36.84 3.41
CA SER A 320 11.97 37.49 4.56
C SER A 320 11.67 39.00 4.61
N ARG A 321 11.62 39.68 3.46
CA ARG A 321 11.25 41.11 3.38
C ARG A 321 9.82 41.38 3.85
N TYR A 322 8.91 40.46 3.53
CA TYR A 322 7.49 40.58 3.93
C TYR A 322 7.16 39.90 5.27
N GLY A 323 8.16 39.34 5.97
CA GLY A 323 7.98 38.73 7.30
C GLY A 323 7.16 37.44 7.28
N VAL A 324 7.12 36.72 6.17
CA VAL A 324 6.36 35.45 6.02
C VAL A 324 7.29 34.25 5.93
N GLY A 325 6.77 33.04 6.15
CA GLY A 325 7.57 31.81 6.18
C GLY A 325 7.72 31.11 4.83
N SER A 326 6.87 31.42 3.84
CA SER A 326 6.87 30.77 2.55
C SER A 326 6.22 31.61 1.46
N ILE A 327 6.41 31.26 0.19
CA ILE A 327 5.75 31.94 -0.93
C ILE A 327 4.21 31.78 -0.89
N TYR A 328 3.70 30.78 -0.20
CA TYR A 328 2.26 30.52 -0.06
C TYR A 328 1.57 31.45 0.92
N ASP A 329 2.35 32.14 1.78
CA ASP A 329 1.88 33.05 2.79
C ASP A 329 1.99 34.53 2.35
N LEU A 330 2.56 34.78 1.15
CA LEU A 330 2.70 36.12 0.58
C LEU A 330 1.33 36.67 0.13
N ASP A 331 1.04 37.88 0.56
CA ASP A 331 -0.06 38.67 0.02
C ASP A 331 0.35 39.27 -1.33
N LYS A 332 -0.11 38.63 -2.41
CA LYS A 332 0.24 39.03 -3.78
C LYS A 332 -0.21 40.43 -4.17
N SER A 333 -1.17 41.01 -3.45
CA SER A 333 -1.64 42.38 -3.70
C SER A 333 -0.63 43.46 -3.28
N GLN A 334 0.34 43.09 -2.44
CA GLN A 334 1.39 44.00 -1.96
C GLN A 334 2.68 43.92 -2.81
N LEU A 335 2.74 43.00 -3.78
CA LEU A 335 3.94 42.75 -4.58
C LEU A 335 3.92 43.56 -5.86
N ASN A 336 5.10 44.02 -6.30
CA ASN A 336 5.28 44.60 -7.61
C ASN A 336 5.39 43.48 -8.70
N GLU A 337 5.42 43.86 -9.99
CA GLU A 337 5.44 42.91 -11.11
C GLU A 337 6.69 41.99 -11.08
N GLU A 338 7.85 42.55 -10.73
CA GLU A 338 9.10 41.79 -10.63
C GLU A 338 8.99 40.74 -9.47
N GLU A 339 8.49 41.15 -8.34
CA GLU A 339 8.28 40.26 -7.19
C GLU A 339 7.23 39.19 -7.46
N LEU A 340 6.15 39.53 -8.20
CA LEU A 340 5.11 38.58 -8.59
C LEU A 340 5.66 37.43 -9.47
N ALA A 341 6.67 37.72 -10.31
CA ALA A 341 7.33 36.70 -11.12
C ALA A 341 7.97 35.59 -10.27
N HIS A 342 8.41 35.89 -9.05
CA HIS A 342 9.00 34.93 -8.13
C HIS A 342 7.97 34.18 -7.24
N THR A 343 6.66 34.35 -7.45
CA THR A 343 5.65 33.74 -6.57
C THR A 343 4.96 32.50 -7.14
N LYS A 344 5.17 32.18 -8.39
CA LYS A 344 4.61 30.97 -9.02
C LYS A 344 5.35 29.74 -8.50
N PRO A 345 4.66 28.67 -8.08
CA PRO A 345 5.31 27.40 -7.82
C PRO A 345 6.01 26.86 -9.08
N ILE A 346 7.14 26.20 -8.90
CA ILE A 346 7.90 25.57 -9.98
C ILE A 346 8.03 24.09 -9.71
N ASP A 347 7.61 23.26 -10.68
CA ASP A 347 7.74 21.81 -10.59
C ASP A 347 8.80 21.33 -11.61
N ILE A 348 9.85 20.72 -11.08
CA ILE A 348 10.94 20.16 -11.89
C ILE A 348 10.63 18.69 -12.10
N VAL A 349 10.40 18.28 -13.34
CA VAL A 349 10.27 16.88 -13.73
C VAL A 349 11.59 16.43 -14.34
N PHE A 350 12.30 15.59 -13.60
CA PHE A 350 13.56 15.02 -14.04
C PHE A 350 13.33 13.53 -14.34
N ASP A 351 13.08 13.23 -15.61
CA ASP A 351 12.84 11.84 -16.04
C ASP A 351 14.16 11.09 -16.29
N GLU A 352 14.13 9.77 -16.28
CA GLU A 352 15.28 8.87 -16.40
C GLU A 352 16.45 9.25 -15.48
N PHE A 353 16.12 9.73 -14.28
CA PHE A 353 17.10 10.27 -13.33
C PHE A 353 18.22 9.28 -12.96
N ASN A 354 17.93 7.98 -12.89
CA ASN A 354 18.96 6.95 -12.68
C ASN A 354 19.98 6.88 -13.81
N SER A 355 19.57 7.17 -15.05
CA SER A 355 20.51 7.20 -16.19
C SER A 355 21.42 8.42 -16.13
N TYR A 356 20.90 9.56 -15.65
CA TYR A 356 21.71 10.77 -15.44
C TYR A 356 22.80 10.57 -14.38
N LEU A 357 22.51 9.79 -13.33
CA LEU A 357 23.48 9.52 -12.26
C LEU A 357 24.63 8.59 -12.66
N GLN A 358 24.52 7.90 -13.79
CA GLN A 358 25.60 7.03 -14.26
C GLN A 358 26.81 7.89 -14.64
N GLU A 359 27.86 7.79 -13.83
CA GLU A 359 29.12 8.43 -14.15
C GLU A 359 29.66 7.95 -15.52
N ALA A 360 30.27 8.83 -16.27
CA ALA A 360 30.82 8.57 -17.61
C ALA A 360 32.04 7.62 -17.60
N GLY A 361 32.09 6.70 -16.65
CA GLY A 361 33.16 5.74 -16.48
C GLY A 361 34.29 6.24 -15.56
N LYS A 362 35.34 5.42 -15.42
CA LYS A 362 36.55 5.76 -14.68
C LYS A 362 37.62 6.22 -15.69
N THR A 363 38.39 7.22 -15.29
CA THR A 363 39.57 7.61 -16.05
C THR A 363 40.58 6.44 -16.09
N THR A 364 41.09 6.14 -17.27
CA THR A 364 42.07 5.06 -17.47
C THR A 364 43.45 5.48 -16.92
N GLN A 365 44.21 4.53 -16.39
CA GLN A 365 45.59 4.82 -15.94
C GLN A 365 46.53 5.07 -17.10
N ASN A 366 47.51 6.02 -16.93
CA ASN A 366 48.56 6.45 -17.87
C ASN A 366 48.10 7.25 -19.09
N PRO A 367 47.38 8.40 -18.93
CA PRO A 367 47.02 9.27 -20.05
C PRO A 367 48.22 10.00 -20.68
N ASN A 368 49.41 10.01 -20.06
CA ASN A 368 50.58 10.81 -20.50
C ASN A 368 51.24 10.30 -21.78
N ARG A 369 50.81 9.16 -22.34
CA ARG A 369 51.39 8.58 -23.56
C ARG A 369 50.47 8.63 -24.78
N ASP A 370 49.20 9.04 -24.57
CA ASP A 370 48.19 9.05 -25.62
C ASP A 370 47.30 10.29 -25.45
N ILE A 371 47.37 11.19 -26.45
CA ILE A 371 46.58 12.44 -26.44
C ILE A 371 45.08 12.18 -26.52
N GLN A 372 44.66 11.15 -27.26
CA GLN A 372 43.26 10.78 -27.35
C GLN A 372 42.73 10.30 -25.96
N LEU A 373 43.48 9.45 -25.29
CA LEU A 373 43.15 8.98 -23.96
C LEU A 373 43.13 10.12 -22.93
N ALA A 374 44.03 11.11 -23.05
CA ALA A 374 44.01 12.28 -22.18
C ALA A 374 42.73 13.13 -22.39
N ASN A 375 42.33 13.32 -23.65
CA ASN A 375 41.10 14.04 -24.01
C ASN A 375 39.84 13.28 -23.52
N ASP A 376 39.79 11.96 -23.69
CA ASP A 376 38.69 11.12 -23.23
C ASP A 376 38.56 11.17 -21.70
N ASN A 377 39.69 11.11 -20.99
CA ASN A 377 39.71 11.25 -19.52
C ASN A 377 39.25 12.64 -19.06
N ALA A 378 39.62 13.70 -19.80
CA ALA A 378 39.17 15.07 -19.52
C ALA A 378 37.64 15.19 -19.70
N ALA A 379 37.10 14.62 -20.78
CA ALA A 379 35.66 14.60 -21.04
C ALA A 379 34.88 13.83 -19.96
N VAL A 380 35.36 12.64 -19.57
CA VAL A 380 34.81 11.85 -18.47
C VAL A 380 34.81 12.64 -17.17
N SER A 381 35.94 13.27 -16.82
CA SER A 381 36.06 14.08 -15.60
C SER A 381 35.13 15.30 -15.61
N ALA A 382 34.98 15.97 -16.74
CA ALA A 382 34.08 17.12 -16.90
C ALA A 382 32.63 16.71 -16.69
N THR A 383 32.21 15.58 -17.27
CA THR A 383 30.84 15.01 -17.10
C THR A 383 30.58 14.63 -15.65
N ASN A 384 31.47 13.90 -15.01
CA ASN A 384 31.33 13.49 -13.61
C ASN A 384 31.28 14.70 -12.66
N ASN A 385 32.07 15.74 -12.92
CA ASN A 385 32.03 16.98 -12.15
C ASN A 385 30.72 17.76 -12.36
N SER A 386 30.17 17.77 -13.58
CA SER A 386 28.88 18.36 -13.89
C SER A 386 27.76 17.65 -13.10
N ILE A 387 27.73 16.32 -13.11
CA ILE A 387 26.76 15.52 -12.33
C ILE A 387 26.86 15.87 -10.83
N ARG A 388 28.08 15.92 -10.27
CA ARG A 388 28.29 16.25 -8.85
C ARG A 388 27.78 17.64 -8.48
N ARG A 389 28.06 18.66 -9.33
CA ARG A 389 27.54 20.02 -9.09
C ARG A 389 26.02 20.10 -9.18
N THR A 390 25.44 19.45 -10.19
CA THR A 390 23.98 19.34 -10.32
C THR A 390 23.37 18.68 -9.09
N MET A 391 23.91 17.56 -8.64
CA MET A 391 23.41 16.83 -7.47
C MET A 391 23.57 17.62 -6.17
N SER A 392 24.65 18.39 -6.03
CA SER A 392 24.83 19.29 -4.88
C SER A 392 23.77 20.39 -4.84
N ALA A 393 23.44 21.00 -5.98
CA ALA A 393 22.41 22.02 -6.08
C ALA A 393 21.00 21.41 -5.89
N LEU A 394 20.70 20.28 -6.54
CA LEU A 394 19.45 19.57 -6.43
C LEU A 394 19.19 19.10 -4.98
N GLY A 395 20.21 18.62 -4.30
CA GLY A 395 20.11 18.23 -2.88
C GLY A 395 19.71 19.40 -1.99
N LYS A 396 20.18 20.61 -2.25
CA LYS A 396 19.74 21.83 -1.54
C LYS A 396 18.27 22.15 -1.83
N ILE A 397 17.85 22.02 -3.10
CA ILE A 397 16.45 22.26 -3.50
C ILE A 397 15.53 21.23 -2.81
N VAL A 398 15.90 19.96 -2.79
CA VAL A 398 15.10 18.91 -2.12
C VAL A 398 14.97 19.14 -0.62
N VAL A 399 15.97 19.72 0.04
CA VAL A 399 15.91 19.98 1.49
C VAL A 399 15.19 21.30 1.82
N GLN A 400 15.29 22.31 0.97
CA GLN A 400 14.87 23.70 1.26
C GLN A 400 13.76 24.23 0.34
N GLY A 401 13.49 23.57 -0.80
CA GLY A 401 12.61 24.07 -1.85
C GLY A 401 11.14 24.23 -1.45
N ARG A 402 10.70 23.52 -0.39
CA ARG A 402 9.30 23.53 0.07
C ARG A 402 8.78 24.95 0.35
N THR A 403 9.51 25.75 1.12
CA THR A 403 9.10 27.13 1.45
C THR A 403 9.18 28.05 0.23
N ALA A 404 10.10 27.78 -0.67
CA ALA A 404 10.24 28.51 -1.93
C ALA A 404 9.27 28.07 -3.03
N GLY A 405 8.46 27.04 -2.80
CA GLY A 405 7.53 26.50 -3.79
C GLY A 405 8.20 25.85 -4.99
N ILE A 406 9.41 25.28 -4.81
CA ILE A 406 10.15 24.58 -5.87
C ILE A 406 10.15 23.09 -5.56
N SER A 407 9.32 22.31 -6.26
CA SER A 407 9.23 20.86 -6.09
C SER A 407 10.07 20.10 -7.10
N VAL A 408 10.43 18.86 -6.75
CA VAL A 408 11.20 17.96 -7.61
C VAL A 408 10.41 16.66 -7.77
N ILE A 409 10.14 16.30 -9.00
CA ILE A 409 9.50 15.05 -9.41
C ILE A 409 10.52 14.24 -10.19
N LEU A 410 10.96 13.12 -9.64
CA LEU A 410 11.98 12.25 -10.23
C LEU A 410 11.34 11.04 -10.88
N GLY A 411 11.60 10.81 -12.15
CA GLY A 411 11.30 9.59 -12.86
C GLY A 411 12.51 8.65 -12.87
N ALA A 412 12.37 7.41 -12.38
CA ALA A 412 13.45 6.44 -12.38
C ALA A 412 12.94 5.02 -12.64
N GLN A 413 13.71 4.21 -13.37
CA GLN A 413 13.38 2.78 -13.48
C GLN A 413 13.68 2.04 -12.18
N ARG A 414 14.79 2.39 -11.56
CA ARG A 414 15.24 1.93 -10.26
C ARG A 414 16.18 2.97 -9.68
N LEU A 415 15.92 3.40 -8.49
CA LEU A 415 16.83 4.29 -7.75
C LEU A 415 17.08 3.68 -6.38
N THR A 416 18.32 3.41 -6.05
CA THR A 416 18.72 2.76 -4.81
C THR A 416 19.46 3.71 -3.88
N MET A 417 19.57 3.35 -2.61
CA MET A 417 20.41 4.08 -1.65
C MET A 417 21.89 4.11 -2.09
N ASP A 418 22.35 3.04 -2.75
CA ASP A 418 23.75 2.97 -3.23
C ASP A 418 24.00 3.94 -4.39
N ASP A 419 23.07 4.10 -5.31
CA ASP A 419 23.15 5.08 -6.39
C ASP A 419 23.29 6.52 -5.86
N MET A 420 22.67 6.79 -4.71
CA MET A 420 22.62 8.10 -4.07
C MET A 420 23.65 8.32 -2.98
N LYS A 421 24.45 7.30 -2.64
CA LYS A 421 25.45 7.35 -1.57
C LYS A 421 26.42 8.54 -1.67
N PRO A 422 26.93 8.91 -2.85
CA PRO A 422 27.80 10.08 -3.01
C PRO A 422 27.11 11.43 -2.72
N TYR A 423 25.77 11.46 -2.62
CA TYR A 423 24.95 12.68 -2.65
C TYR A 423 24.05 12.84 -1.42
N ASN A 424 24.46 12.30 -0.25
CA ASN A 424 23.67 12.34 0.98
C ASN A 424 22.28 11.69 0.84
N ALA A 425 22.27 10.43 0.42
CA ALA A 425 21.09 9.62 0.14
C ALA A 425 19.98 9.72 1.20
N ASN A 426 20.33 9.68 2.49
CA ASN A 426 19.35 9.69 3.58
C ASN A 426 18.51 10.96 3.64
N ALA A 427 19.15 12.15 3.54
CA ALA A 427 18.44 13.43 3.56
C ALA A 427 17.57 13.58 2.30
N PHE A 428 18.10 13.16 1.15
CA PHE A 428 17.40 13.20 -0.13
C PHE A 428 16.13 12.33 -0.09
N PHE A 429 16.24 11.06 0.28
CA PHE A 429 15.10 10.15 0.28
C PHE A 429 14.05 10.45 1.36
N ARG A 430 14.43 11.04 2.49
CA ARG A 430 13.47 11.44 3.54
C ARG A 430 12.52 12.56 3.10
N SER A 431 12.90 13.34 2.10
CA SER A 431 12.11 14.47 1.60
C SER A 431 11.17 14.08 0.46
N LEU A 432 11.26 12.84 -0.05
CA LEU A 432 10.48 12.37 -1.19
C LEU A 432 9.33 11.46 -0.76
N GLY A 433 8.15 11.71 -1.28
CA GLY A 433 7.13 10.67 -1.46
C GLY A 433 7.52 9.74 -2.60
N ARG A 434 6.99 8.53 -2.62
CA ARG A 434 7.39 7.52 -3.59
C ARG A 434 6.20 6.81 -4.18
N ILE A 435 6.11 6.80 -5.51
CA ILE A 435 5.16 5.94 -6.24
C ILE A 435 5.98 4.81 -6.85
N LEU A 436 5.69 3.59 -6.44
CA LEU A 436 6.40 2.39 -6.86
C LEU A 436 5.46 1.53 -7.70
N LEU A 437 5.65 1.52 -9.01
CA LEU A 437 4.78 0.84 -9.97
C LEU A 437 5.32 -0.51 -10.39
N GLY A 438 4.45 -1.53 -10.51
CA GLY A 438 4.78 -2.82 -11.09
C GLY A 438 5.93 -3.55 -10.41
N MET A 439 5.99 -3.54 -9.10
CA MET A 439 7.17 -3.85 -8.31
C MET A 439 7.59 -5.31 -8.31
N ASP A 440 8.86 -5.56 -8.66
CA ASP A 440 9.56 -6.81 -8.35
C ASP A 440 10.50 -6.68 -7.12
N SER A 441 10.84 -5.44 -6.72
CA SER A 441 11.75 -5.19 -5.59
C SER A 441 11.49 -3.82 -4.98
N THR A 442 11.05 -3.83 -3.74
CA THR A 442 10.83 -2.62 -2.90
C THR A 442 12.08 -2.25 -2.10
N ALA A 443 13.04 -3.18 -2.01
CA ALA A 443 14.05 -3.20 -0.96
C ALA A 443 15.03 -2.00 -0.94
N GLY A 444 15.14 -1.23 -2.04
CA GLY A 444 16.12 -0.13 -2.11
C GLY A 444 15.55 1.26 -1.88
N ILE A 445 14.23 1.43 -1.89
CA ILE A 445 13.59 2.76 -1.95
C ILE A 445 12.73 3.04 -0.72
N ILE A 446 12.13 2.01 -0.14
CA ILE A 446 11.25 2.12 1.02
C ILE A 446 12.08 2.07 2.31
N SER A 447 11.70 2.87 3.28
CA SER A 447 12.34 2.83 4.60
C SER A 447 12.28 1.41 5.19
N ALA A 448 13.31 1.01 5.92
CA ALA A 448 13.36 -0.31 6.56
C ALA A 448 12.13 -0.55 7.49
N GLN A 449 11.57 0.52 8.03
CA GLN A 449 10.36 0.49 8.86
C GLN A 449 9.13 0.03 8.06
N ASN A 450 8.99 0.47 6.81
CA ASN A 450 7.82 0.20 5.97
C ASN A 450 8.01 -1.01 5.05
N LEU A 451 9.20 -1.60 5.00
CA LEU A 451 9.51 -2.70 4.07
C LEU A 451 8.58 -3.91 4.26
N ARG A 452 8.24 -4.24 5.50
CA ARG A 452 7.34 -5.37 5.80
C ARG A 452 5.93 -5.10 5.28
N GLU A 453 5.41 -3.89 5.50
CA GLU A 453 4.08 -3.50 5.04
C GLU A 453 4.02 -3.39 3.52
N ALA A 454 5.03 -2.81 2.89
CA ALA A 454 5.15 -2.75 1.44
C ALA A 454 5.16 -4.13 0.78
N ASN A 455 5.88 -5.09 1.36
CA ASN A 455 5.89 -6.48 0.86
C ASN A 455 4.52 -7.16 0.98
N ARG A 456 3.74 -6.83 2.02
CA ARG A 456 2.36 -7.31 2.17
C ARG A 456 1.44 -6.68 1.14
N LEU A 457 1.50 -5.36 0.99
CA LEU A 457 0.74 -4.64 -0.02
C LEU A 457 1.06 -5.13 -1.43
N GLN A 458 2.32 -5.43 -1.72
CA GLN A 458 2.73 -5.97 -3.03
C GLN A 458 1.97 -7.25 -3.41
N GLN A 459 1.71 -8.14 -2.47
CA GLN A 459 0.92 -9.35 -2.75
C GLN A 459 -0.54 -9.01 -3.11
N SER A 460 -1.11 -7.99 -2.48
CA SER A 460 -2.47 -7.52 -2.75
C SER A 460 -2.61 -6.76 -4.08
N LEU A 461 -1.51 -6.27 -4.65
CA LEU A 461 -1.54 -5.56 -5.93
C LEU A 461 -1.71 -6.48 -7.15
N LYS A 462 -1.47 -7.77 -7.01
CA LYS A 462 -1.54 -8.73 -8.12
C LYS A 462 -2.98 -8.83 -8.63
N GLY A 463 -3.12 -8.80 -9.94
CA GLY A 463 -4.38 -9.07 -10.64
C GLY A 463 -4.53 -10.55 -11.00
N GLU A 464 -5.51 -10.84 -11.84
CA GLU A 464 -5.71 -12.15 -12.42
C GLU A 464 -4.43 -12.60 -13.16
N GLY A 465 -3.99 -13.85 -12.92
CA GLY A 465 -2.73 -14.37 -13.47
C GLY A 465 -1.47 -14.01 -12.67
N GLY A 466 -1.60 -13.41 -11.46
CA GLY A 466 -0.48 -13.17 -10.52
C GLY A 466 0.47 -12.04 -10.92
N LYS A 467 0.19 -11.29 -11.98
CA LYS A 467 0.96 -10.12 -12.42
C LYS A 467 0.35 -8.83 -11.87
N ILE A 468 1.20 -7.84 -11.60
CA ILE A 468 0.73 -6.50 -11.22
C ILE A 468 0.36 -5.76 -12.50
N PRO A 469 -0.90 -5.30 -12.65
CA PRO A 469 -1.35 -4.53 -13.81
C PRO A 469 -0.60 -3.20 -13.96
N GLN A 470 -0.58 -2.67 -15.17
CA GLN A 470 0.01 -1.36 -15.46
C GLN A 470 -0.69 -0.25 -14.67
N GLY A 471 0.08 0.71 -14.18
CA GLY A 471 -0.42 1.81 -13.35
C GLY A 471 -0.76 1.40 -11.91
N ARG A 472 -0.55 0.14 -11.52
CA ARG A 472 -0.79 -0.30 -10.14
C ARG A 472 0.49 -0.35 -9.35
N GLY A 473 0.43 0.16 -8.12
CA GLY A 473 1.61 0.25 -7.27
C GLY A 473 1.32 0.64 -5.84
N ILE A 474 2.36 1.07 -5.15
CA ILE A 474 2.32 1.58 -3.80
C ILE A 474 2.73 3.05 -3.82
N PHE A 475 1.97 3.91 -3.15
CA PHE A 475 2.37 5.27 -2.82
C PHE A 475 2.79 5.32 -1.35
N GLU A 476 4.04 5.74 -1.11
CA GLU A 476 4.59 6.01 0.22
C GLU A 476 4.72 7.52 0.41
N THR A 477 4.06 8.06 1.43
CA THR A 477 4.21 9.48 1.80
C THR A 477 5.56 9.72 2.50
N ALA A 478 6.00 10.97 2.60
CA ALA A 478 7.22 11.32 3.35
C ALA A 478 7.10 11.00 4.86
N GLN A 479 5.87 10.91 5.37
CA GLN A 479 5.57 10.51 6.76
C GLN A 479 5.59 8.99 6.94
N GLY A 480 5.69 8.24 5.84
CA GLY A 480 5.76 6.78 5.86
C GLY A 480 4.41 6.07 5.80
N GLU A 481 3.33 6.77 5.47
CA GLU A 481 2.06 6.14 5.16
C GLU A 481 2.15 5.39 3.83
N LEU A 482 1.62 4.17 3.78
CA LEU A 482 1.61 3.32 2.59
C LEU A 482 0.19 3.14 2.07
N LEU A 483 -0.02 3.47 0.81
CA LEU A 483 -1.29 3.33 0.11
C LEU A 483 -1.12 2.48 -1.15
N ALA A 484 -1.96 1.48 -1.32
CA ALA A 484 -2.08 0.78 -2.60
C ALA A 484 -2.87 1.66 -3.58
N VAL A 485 -2.39 1.82 -4.80
CA VAL A 485 -2.97 2.73 -5.79
C VAL A 485 -3.06 2.11 -7.18
N GLN A 486 -4.18 2.30 -7.85
CA GLN A 486 -4.29 2.22 -9.30
C GLN A 486 -4.23 3.65 -9.83
N THR A 487 -3.13 4.01 -10.47
CA THR A 487 -2.94 5.38 -10.97
C THR A 487 -3.85 5.69 -12.14
N TRP A 488 -4.15 6.95 -12.33
CA TRP A 488 -4.85 7.43 -13.50
C TRP A 488 -4.04 7.19 -14.77
N TRP A 489 -4.76 7.00 -15.86
CA TRP A 489 -4.21 7.01 -17.20
C TRP A 489 -4.54 8.34 -17.91
N SER A 490 -3.52 8.98 -18.43
CA SER A 490 -3.63 10.29 -19.10
C SER A 490 -4.44 10.25 -20.42
N GLY A 491 -4.61 9.08 -21.00
CA GLY A 491 -5.17 8.92 -22.34
C GLY A 491 -4.13 9.02 -23.46
N GLY A 492 -2.85 9.21 -23.10
CA GLY A 492 -1.74 9.46 -24.03
C GLY A 492 -1.57 10.93 -24.38
N GLN A 493 -0.49 11.24 -25.08
CA GLN A 493 -0.11 12.63 -25.43
C GLN A 493 -1.17 13.36 -26.26
N GLU A 494 -1.87 12.66 -27.14
CA GLU A 494 -2.92 13.24 -28.00
C GLU A 494 -4.12 13.82 -27.21
N LYS A 495 -4.42 13.27 -26.04
CA LYS A 495 -5.50 13.77 -25.18
C LYS A 495 -5.06 14.88 -24.24
N LEU A 496 -3.75 15.08 -24.08
CA LEU A 496 -3.17 16.11 -23.24
C LEU A 496 -2.85 17.37 -24.04
N ALA A 497 -2.62 17.26 -25.36
CA ALA A 497 -2.47 18.38 -26.30
C ALA A 497 -3.82 19.08 -26.54
#